data_17dee8f8fda24bd34ca195f583d6fd1c
#
_entry.id   17dee8f8fda24bd34ca195f583d6fd1c
#
_cell.length_a   1.000
_cell.length_b   1.000
_cell.length_c   1.000
_cell.angle_alpha   90.00
_cell.angle_beta   90.00
_cell.angle_gamma   90.00
#
_symmetry.space_group_name_H-M   'P 1'
#
loop_
_entity.id
_entity.type
_entity.pdbx_description
1 polymer ?
#
loop_
_entity_poly.entity_id
_entity_poly.type
_entity_poly.pdbx_seq_one_letter_code
_entity_poly.pdbx_strand_id
1 'polypeptide(L)'
;MSAGDVLTILFTSLMAMVPIVLTSVGAAWSERAGVVSIGYEGVLLISAFFGAIFAELAGSAVVGLIGGVIVGILLGMLHGALTVYLKGDHVIPGIGINLLSLGIVPFGILAYWGTAGQHQLPEDATMWHLATPYGELSPMVLVTIVIAVVTWWVLFKTPLGLRVRAVGENPEAADALGINVERYRFWSTVYGHALAGLGGAFMSVDWLGLVHKTMSGGRGFIALANMVFSGWNPLISLIGGWLFGFFEALAAWLAPKHIIPGQFILMLPYIMTLIIVAGIIGRARPPKWDGRPYKRE
;
A
#
# COMPACT_ATOMS: atom_id res chain seq x y z
N MET A 1 -30.39 -9.12 -4.79
CA MET A 1 -29.52 -8.01 -5.25
C MET A 1 -30.18 -7.38 -6.46
N SER A 2 -30.43 -6.07 -6.40
CA SER A 2 -30.84 -5.30 -7.58
C SER A 2 -29.64 -5.00 -8.47
N ALA A 3 -29.87 -4.60 -9.74
CA ALA A 3 -28.77 -4.15 -10.60
C ALA A 3 -28.04 -2.92 -10.01
N GLY A 4 -28.78 -2.06 -9.29
CA GLY A 4 -28.20 -0.93 -8.56
C GLY A 4 -27.23 -1.36 -7.46
N ASP A 5 -27.56 -2.40 -6.69
CA ASP A 5 -26.66 -2.92 -5.64
C ASP A 5 -25.34 -3.41 -6.22
N VAL A 6 -25.38 -4.10 -7.37
CA VAL A 6 -24.17 -4.59 -8.05
C VAL A 6 -23.28 -3.42 -8.47
N LEU A 7 -23.86 -2.37 -9.06
CA LEU A 7 -23.13 -1.18 -9.48
C LEU A 7 -22.54 -0.44 -8.28
N THR A 8 -23.27 -0.29 -7.17
CA THR A 8 -22.75 0.31 -5.94
C THR A 8 -21.55 -0.46 -5.41
N ILE A 9 -21.59 -1.80 -5.36
CA ILE A 9 -20.46 -2.63 -4.93
C ILE A 9 -19.26 -2.42 -5.88
N LEU A 10 -19.47 -2.36 -7.20
CA LEU A 10 -18.40 -2.13 -8.17
C LEU A 10 -17.75 -0.75 -7.99
N PHE A 11 -18.52 0.32 -7.78
CA PHE A 11 -17.97 1.65 -7.54
C PHE A 11 -17.20 1.72 -6.22
N THR A 12 -17.76 1.19 -5.13
CA THR A 12 -17.08 1.11 -3.83
C THR A 12 -15.80 0.29 -3.90
N SER A 13 -15.79 -0.78 -4.71
CA SER A 13 -14.59 -1.61 -4.89
C SER A 13 -13.42 -0.87 -5.55
N LEU A 14 -13.71 0.11 -6.42
CA LEU A 14 -12.67 0.95 -7.03
C LEU A 14 -11.98 1.86 -5.98
N MET A 15 -12.71 2.34 -4.98
CA MET A 15 -12.14 3.09 -3.87
C MET A 15 -11.31 2.18 -2.96
N ALA A 16 -11.86 1.03 -2.59
CA ALA A 16 -11.20 0.08 -1.70
C ALA A 16 -9.90 -0.51 -2.28
N MET A 17 -9.79 -0.63 -3.61
CA MET A 17 -8.56 -1.15 -4.24
C MET A 17 -7.36 -0.19 -4.15
N VAL A 18 -7.58 1.12 -3.99
CA VAL A 18 -6.51 2.14 -4.10
C VAL A 18 -5.34 1.88 -3.14
N PRO A 19 -5.54 1.77 -1.80
CA PRO A 19 -4.44 1.54 -0.88
C PRO A 19 -3.76 0.19 -1.11
N ILE A 20 -4.52 -0.84 -1.51
CA ILE A 20 -4.00 -2.19 -1.78
C ILE A 20 -3.11 -2.16 -3.03
N VAL A 21 -3.57 -1.55 -4.13
CA VAL A 21 -2.82 -1.48 -5.38
C VAL A 21 -1.56 -0.63 -5.23
N LEU A 22 -1.67 0.57 -4.66
CA LEU A 22 -0.51 1.46 -4.48
C LEU A 22 0.58 0.76 -3.66
N THR A 23 0.20 0.15 -2.54
CA THR A 23 1.14 -0.58 -1.68
C THR A 23 1.73 -1.81 -2.39
N SER A 24 0.90 -2.59 -3.08
CA SER A 24 1.34 -3.79 -3.82
C SER A 24 2.31 -3.45 -4.96
N VAL A 25 2.03 -2.39 -5.73
CA VAL A 25 2.90 -1.89 -6.80
C VAL A 25 4.22 -1.38 -6.24
N GLY A 26 4.19 -0.65 -5.11
CA GLY A 26 5.38 -0.18 -4.42
C GLY A 26 6.23 -1.32 -3.86
N ALA A 27 5.59 -2.30 -3.22
CA ALA A 27 6.25 -3.50 -2.70
C ALA A 27 6.89 -4.31 -3.84
N ALA A 28 6.17 -4.49 -4.96
CA ALA A 28 6.70 -5.19 -6.12
C ALA A 28 7.96 -4.53 -6.68
N TRP A 29 8.03 -3.21 -6.70
CA TRP A 29 9.23 -2.48 -7.11
C TRP A 29 10.39 -2.69 -6.14
N SER A 30 10.16 -2.60 -4.82
CA SER A 30 11.17 -2.81 -3.78
C SER A 30 11.74 -4.23 -3.82
N GLU A 31 10.88 -5.25 -3.88
CA GLU A 31 11.31 -6.64 -3.92
C GLU A 31 11.96 -7.03 -5.24
N ARG A 32 11.56 -6.43 -6.37
CA ARG A 32 12.29 -6.57 -7.65
C ARG A 32 13.73 -6.06 -7.58
N ALA A 33 14.05 -5.16 -6.64
CA ALA A 33 15.42 -4.75 -6.33
C ALA A 33 16.10 -5.63 -5.27
N GLY A 34 15.37 -6.61 -4.70
CA GLY A 34 15.87 -7.54 -3.69
C GLY A 34 15.70 -7.06 -2.24
N VAL A 35 14.82 -6.09 -1.97
CA VAL A 35 14.57 -5.60 -0.60
C VAL A 35 13.13 -5.88 -0.20
N VAL A 36 12.96 -6.81 0.73
CA VAL A 36 11.67 -7.17 1.34
C VAL A 36 11.31 -6.17 2.45
N SER A 37 10.05 -5.80 2.54
CA SER A 37 9.51 -5.11 3.71
C SER A 37 8.15 -5.67 4.07
N ILE A 38 7.97 -6.07 5.32
CA ILE A 38 6.65 -6.41 5.88
C ILE A 38 6.02 -5.24 6.63
N GLY A 39 6.67 -4.07 6.62
CA GLY A 39 6.28 -2.87 7.36
C GLY A 39 5.18 -2.05 6.70
N TYR A 40 4.66 -2.45 5.55
CA TYR A 40 3.70 -1.65 4.78
C TYR A 40 2.38 -1.40 5.53
N GLU A 41 1.97 -2.29 6.44
CA GLU A 41 0.81 -2.06 7.30
C GLU A 41 1.00 -0.85 8.20
N GLY A 42 2.17 -0.74 8.84
CA GLY A 42 2.53 0.42 9.66
C GLY A 42 2.74 1.68 8.85
N VAL A 43 3.31 1.57 7.64
CA VAL A 43 3.47 2.70 6.72
C VAL A 43 2.11 3.29 6.35
N LEU A 44 1.15 2.46 5.96
CA LEU A 44 -0.23 2.89 5.67
C LEU A 44 -0.82 3.63 6.87
N LEU A 45 -0.72 3.06 8.07
CA LEU A 45 -1.34 3.62 9.26
C LEU A 45 -0.70 4.94 9.71
N ILE A 46 0.64 5.02 9.73
CA ILE A 46 1.36 6.25 10.09
C ILE A 46 1.11 7.35 9.05
N SER A 47 1.15 7.01 7.76
CA SER A 47 0.93 7.98 6.68
C SER A 47 -0.51 8.47 6.62
N ALA A 48 -1.49 7.64 6.99
CA ALA A 48 -2.88 8.05 7.14
C ALA A 48 -3.04 9.08 8.26
N PHE A 49 -2.39 8.86 9.41
CA PHE A 49 -2.43 9.76 10.56
C PHE A 49 -1.78 11.11 10.23
N PHE A 50 -0.55 11.12 9.72
CA PHE A 50 0.12 12.38 9.38
C PHE A 50 -0.50 13.06 8.16
N GLY A 51 -1.01 12.30 7.18
CA GLY A 51 -1.76 12.84 6.05
C GLY A 51 -2.99 13.62 6.51
N ALA A 52 -3.72 13.10 7.49
CA ALA A 52 -4.86 13.78 8.09
C ALA A 52 -4.44 15.11 8.78
N ILE A 53 -3.35 15.09 9.57
CA ILE A 53 -2.82 16.31 10.20
C ILE A 53 -2.44 17.37 9.16
N PHE A 54 -1.69 16.99 8.12
CA PHE A 54 -1.27 17.94 7.09
C PHE A 54 -2.46 18.49 6.28
N ALA A 55 -3.46 17.63 6.01
CA ALA A 55 -4.68 18.08 5.34
C ALA A 55 -5.45 19.12 6.16
N GLU A 56 -5.63 18.87 7.46
CA GLU A 56 -6.35 19.77 8.37
C GLU A 56 -5.59 21.10 8.57
N LEU A 57 -4.27 21.04 8.77
CA LEU A 57 -3.44 22.25 8.92
C LEU A 57 -3.45 23.16 7.69
N ALA A 58 -3.57 22.56 6.50
CA ALA A 58 -3.53 23.31 5.24
C ALA A 58 -4.92 23.60 4.66
N GLY A 59 -5.99 23.01 5.21
CA GLY A 59 -7.34 23.05 4.61
C GLY A 59 -7.33 22.44 3.20
N SER A 60 -6.57 21.35 2.97
CA SER A 60 -6.42 20.78 1.64
C SER A 60 -6.05 19.30 1.66
N ALA A 61 -6.91 18.46 1.11
CA ALA A 61 -6.65 17.04 0.93
C ALA A 61 -5.38 16.74 0.13
N VAL A 62 -5.06 17.56 -0.89
CA VAL A 62 -3.86 17.38 -1.72
C VAL A 62 -2.58 17.52 -0.88
N VAL A 63 -2.55 18.49 0.04
CA VAL A 63 -1.43 18.65 0.98
C VAL A 63 -1.33 17.44 1.90
N GLY A 64 -2.45 16.88 2.35
CA GLY A 64 -2.50 15.64 3.12
C GLY A 64 -1.94 14.44 2.36
N LEU A 65 -2.30 14.28 1.09
CA LEU A 65 -1.75 13.23 0.23
C LEU A 65 -0.23 13.37 0.05
N ILE A 66 0.25 14.58 -0.22
CA ILE A 66 1.70 14.86 -0.32
C ILE A 66 2.40 14.59 1.01
N GLY A 67 1.79 14.99 2.11
CA GLY A 67 2.27 14.72 3.47
C GLY A 67 2.44 13.22 3.74
N GLY A 68 1.44 12.42 3.35
CA GLY A 68 1.52 10.96 3.45
C GLY A 68 2.64 10.35 2.61
N VAL A 69 2.86 10.87 1.40
CA VAL A 69 4.01 10.47 0.55
C VAL A 69 5.34 10.80 1.25
N ILE A 70 5.47 11.99 1.81
CA ILE A 70 6.70 12.40 2.53
C ILE A 70 6.95 11.47 3.73
N VAL A 71 5.94 11.15 4.50
CA VAL A 71 6.04 10.20 5.62
C VAL A 71 6.45 8.80 5.11
N GLY A 72 5.84 8.33 4.03
CA GLY A 72 6.24 7.09 3.37
C GLY A 72 7.70 7.10 2.93
N ILE A 73 8.19 8.20 2.34
CA ILE A 73 9.60 8.40 1.97
C ILE A 73 10.50 8.30 3.21
N LEU A 74 10.17 8.97 4.30
CA LEU A 74 10.97 8.94 5.54
C LEU A 74 11.05 7.53 6.14
N LEU A 75 9.93 6.82 6.20
CA LEU A 75 9.90 5.43 6.65
C LEU A 75 10.65 4.49 5.70
N GLY A 76 10.57 4.74 4.39
CA GLY A 76 11.34 4.01 3.38
C GLY A 76 12.84 4.28 3.46
N MET A 77 13.26 5.51 3.77
CA MET A 77 14.65 5.85 4.04
C MET A 77 15.16 5.14 5.31
N LEU A 78 14.35 5.12 6.38
CA LEU A 78 14.68 4.40 7.60
C LEU A 78 14.84 2.90 7.33
N HIS A 79 13.87 2.26 6.68
CA HIS A 79 13.92 0.84 6.32
C HIS A 79 15.11 0.54 5.41
N GLY A 80 15.30 1.34 4.35
CA GLY A 80 16.41 1.18 3.41
C GLY A 80 17.79 1.40 4.05
N ALA A 81 17.91 2.35 4.98
CA ALA A 81 19.16 2.56 5.72
C ALA A 81 19.51 1.32 6.56
N LEU A 82 18.55 0.76 7.28
CA LEU A 82 18.76 -0.41 8.14
C LEU A 82 19.08 -1.68 7.32
N THR A 83 18.39 -1.89 6.20
CA THR A 83 18.52 -3.14 5.41
C THR A 83 19.65 -3.07 4.38
N VAL A 84 19.81 -1.92 3.70
CA VAL A 84 20.76 -1.80 2.59
C VAL A 84 22.15 -1.33 3.06
N TYR A 85 22.21 -0.26 3.86
CA TYR A 85 23.51 0.28 4.29
C TYR A 85 24.06 -0.39 5.55
N LEU A 86 23.20 -0.65 6.55
CA LEU A 86 23.63 -1.35 7.76
C LEU A 86 23.59 -2.87 7.61
N LYS A 87 23.19 -3.39 6.43
CA LYS A 87 23.15 -4.83 6.12
C LYS A 87 22.34 -5.65 7.13
N GLY A 88 21.35 -5.03 7.75
CA GLY A 88 20.45 -5.67 8.69
C GLY A 88 19.50 -6.65 8.02
N ASP A 89 18.84 -7.45 8.84
CA ASP A 89 17.72 -8.29 8.39
C ASP A 89 16.60 -7.42 7.81
N HIS A 90 15.95 -7.90 6.76
CA HIS A 90 14.92 -7.13 6.04
C HIS A 90 13.54 -7.16 6.74
N VAL A 91 13.29 -8.20 7.55
CA VAL A 91 12.01 -8.42 8.24
C VAL A 91 11.91 -7.58 9.50
N ILE A 92 13.01 -7.51 10.28
CA ILE A 92 13.03 -6.86 11.61
C ILE A 92 12.62 -5.38 11.54
N PRO A 93 13.18 -4.52 10.66
CA PRO A 93 12.75 -3.13 10.54
C PRO A 93 11.29 -2.99 10.15
N GLY A 94 10.77 -3.91 9.30
CA GLY A 94 9.36 -3.93 8.92
C GLY A 94 8.43 -4.19 10.12
N ILE A 95 8.77 -5.18 10.95
CA ILE A 95 8.06 -5.43 12.22
C ILE A 95 8.14 -4.20 13.12
N GLY A 96 9.32 -3.59 13.22
CA GLY A 96 9.52 -2.37 14.01
C GLY A 96 8.60 -1.23 13.57
N ILE A 97 8.45 -0.97 12.26
CA ILE A 97 7.53 0.04 11.72
C ILE A 97 6.07 -0.30 12.05
N ASN A 98 5.67 -1.57 11.96
CA ASN A 98 4.32 -2.00 12.32
C ASN A 98 4.04 -1.77 13.82
N LEU A 99 4.96 -2.16 14.70
CA LEU A 99 4.82 -1.93 16.15
C LEU A 99 4.82 -0.44 16.50
N LEU A 100 5.68 0.34 15.84
CA LEU A 100 5.74 1.79 15.99
C LEU A 100 4.41 2.45 15.64
N SER A 101 3.75 2.00 14.59
CA SER A 101 2.45 2.52 14.16
C SER A 101 1.36 2.31 15.20
N LEU A 102 1.35 1.14 15.86
CA LEU A 102 0.40 0.81 16.92
C LEU A 102 0.58 1.66 18.20
N GLY A 103 1.76 2.25 18.38
CA GLY A 103 2.02 3.20 19.46
C GLY A 103 1.74 4.64 19.04
N ILE A 104 2.38 5.10 17.95
CA ILE A 104 2.33 6.50 17.52
C ILE A 104 0.91 6.94 17.17
N VAL A 105 0.15 6.13 16.44
CA VAL A 105 -1.14 6.60 15.90
C VAL A 105 -2.21 6.76 16.99
N PRO A 106 -2.48 5.78 17.87
CA PRO A 106 -3.44 5.99 18.96
C PRO A 106 -3.04 7.11 19.91
N PHE A 107 -1.73 7.17 20.27
CA PHE A 107 -1.20 8.24 21.10
C PHE A 107 -1.30 9.61 20.43
N GLY A 108 -0.95 9.67 19.14
CA GLY A 108 -1.01 10.89 18.35
C GLY A 108 -2.43 11.44 18.18
N ILE A 109 -3.42 10.59 17.94
CA ILE A 109 -4.83 10.98 17.86
C ILE A 109 -5.26 11.63 19.18
N LEU A 110 -4.94 11.02 20.31
CA LEU A 110 -5.27 11.56 21.62
C LEU A 110 -4.50 12.85 21.91
N ALA A 111 -3.21 12.90 21.61
CA ALA A 111 -2.37 14.07 21.91
C ALA A 111 -2.68 15.29 21.05
N TYR A 112 -3.01 15.09 19.78
CA TYR A 112 -3.24 16.17 18.83
C TYR A 112 -4.70 16.67 18.83
N TRP A 113 -5.68 15.77 18.83
CA TRP A 113 -7.11 16.12 18.76
C TRP A 113 -7.85 15.94 20.09
N GLY A 114 -7.23 15.35 21.12
CA GLY A 114 -7.89 15.11 22.41
C GLY A 114 -9.00 14.05 22.34
N THR A 115 -9.14 13.31 21.22
CA THR A 115 -10.18 12.32 21.01
C THR A 115 -9.64 10.91 21.21
N ALA A 116 -10.45 10.02 21.77
CA ALA A 116 -10.05 8.64 21.98
C ALA A 116 -10.40 7.78 20.76
N GLY A 117 -9.38 7.42 19.98
CA GLY A 117 -9.48 6.38 18.98
C GLY A 117 -9.85 6.80 17.57
N GLN A 118 -10.52 7.94 17.37
CA GLN A 118 -10.84 8.47 16.03
C GLN A 118 -11.04 9.96 16.02
N HIS A 119 -10.83 10.59 14.86
CA HIS A 119 -11.08 11.99 14.59
C HIS A 119 -11.68 12.16 13.18
N GLN A 120 -12.76 12.93 13.06
CA GLN A 120 -13.41 13.29 11.79
C GLN A 120 -12.71 14.50 11.21
N LEU A 121 -12.31 14.45 9.95
CA LEU A 121 -11.71 15.59 9.26
C LEU A 121 -12.77 16.61 8.85
N PRO A 122 -12.47 17.92 8.87
CA PRO A 122 -13.33 18.95 8.30
C PRO A 122 -13.43 18.80 6.77
N GLU A 123 -14.53 19.28 6.19
CA GLU A 123 -14.83 19.11 4.76
C GLU A 123 -13.75 19.70 3.84
N ASP A 124 -13.13 20.82 4.21
CA ASP A 124 -12.05 21.47 3.47
C ASP A 124 -10.75 20.66 3.44
N ALA A 125 -10.57 19.77 4.42
CA ALA A 125 -9.42 18.84 4.49
C ALA A 125 -9.66 17.51 3.76
N THR A 126 -10.87 17.30 3.20
CA THR A 126 -11.21 16.08 2.48
C THR A 126 -11.20 16.28 0.97
N MET A 127 -10.99 15.20 0.21
CA MET A 127 -10.95 15.25 -1.26
C MET A 127 -12.37 15.34 -1.81
N TRP A 128 -12.53 16.12 -2.89
CA TRP A 128 -13.77 16.13 -3.63
C TRP A 128 -13.97 14.82 -4.40
N HIS A 129 -15.23 14.38 -4.47
CA HIS A 129 -15.60 13.17 -5.20
C HIS A 129 -16.55 13.49 -6.35
N LEU A 130 -16.43 12.70 -7.43
CA LEU A 130 -17.39 12.72 -8.51
C LEU A 130 -18.63 11.94 -8.08
N ALA A 131 -19.72 12.63 -7.80
CA ALA A 131 -21.00 12.00 -7.47
C ALA A 131 -21.56 11.27 -8.68
N THR A 132 -21.83 9.98 -8.55
CA THR A 132 -22.50 9.16 -9.56
C THR A 132 -23.78 8.57 -8.98
N PRO A 133 -24.75 8.14 -9.80
CA PRO A 133 -25.97 7.52 -9.30
C PRO A 133 -25.74 6.24 -8.46
N TYR A 134 -24.54 5.68 -8.50
CA TYR A 134 -24.19 4.41 -7.86
C TYR A 134 -23.13 4.51 -6.77
N GLY A 135 -22.63 5.73 -6.50
CA GLY A 135 -21.62 5.99 -5.48
C GLY A 135 -20.69 7.13 -5.87
N GLU A 136 -19.78 7.45 -4.98
CA GLU A 136 -18.78 8.49 -5.17
C GLU A 136 -17.48 7.89 -5.71
N LEU A 137 -16.84 8.55 -6.65
CA LEU A 137 -15.57 8.13 -7.24
C LEU A 137 -14.51 9.22 -7.03
N SER A 138 -13.41 8.86 -6.41
CA SER A 138 -12.26 9.74 -6.25
C SER A 138 -11.40 9.80 -7.51
N PRO A 139 -10.81 10.97 -7.83
CA PRO A 139 -9.75 11.09 -8.82
C PRO A 139 -8.54 10.17 -8.56
N MET A 140 -8.31 9.80 -7.30
CA MET A 140 -7.20 8.93 -6.90
C MET A 140 -7.29 7.53 -7.47
N VAL A 141 -8.48 7.06 -7.84
CA VAL A 141 -8.64 5.79 -8.58
C VAL A 141 -7.90 5.85 -9.91
N LEU A 142 -8.12 6.94 -10.69
CA LEU A 142 -7.42 7.14 -11.96
C LEU A 142 -5.90 7.31 -11.76
N VAL A 143 -5.51 8.10 -10.75
CA VAL A 143 -4.09 8.29 -10.40
C VAL A 143 -3.43 6.95 -10.07
N THR A 144 -4.10 6.08 -9.32
CA THR A 144 -3.62 4.74 -8.97
C THR A 144 -3.40 3.87 -10.22
N ILE A 145 -4.34 3.88 -11.15
CA ILE A 145 -4.21 3.16 -12.43
C ILE A 145 -3.01 3.70 -13.22
N VAL A 146 -2.89 5.01 -13.35
CA VAL A 146 -1.77 5.65 -14.05
C VAL A 146 -0.44 5.29 -13.39
N ILE A 147 -0.33 5.36 -12.06
CA ILE A 147 0.88 4.97 -11.32
C ILE A 147 1.24 3.50 -11.60
N ALA A 148 0.28 2.59 -11.56
CA ALA A 148 0.54 1.18 -11.82
C ALA A 148 1.02 0.93 -13.26
N VAL A 149 0.40 1.58 -14.26
CA VAL A 149 0.81 1.50 -15.67
C VAL A 149 2.21 2.08 -15.88
N VAL A 150 2.47 3.28 -15.34
CA VAL A 150 3.79 3.94 -15.44
C VAL A 150 4.86 3.11 -14.74
N THR A 151 4.58 2.60 -13.54
CA THR A 151 5.52 1.73 -12.80
C THR A 151 5.83 0.47 -13.59
N TRP A 152 4.80 -0.17 -14.17
CA TRP A 152 5.01 -1.33 -15.04
C TRP A 152 5.87 -0.98 -16.26
N TRP A 153 5.56 0.13 -16.92
CA TRP A 153 6.32 0.56 -18.11
C TRP A 153 7.78 0.84 -17.76
N VAL A 154 8.02 1.58 -16.67
CA VAL A 154 9.40 1.87 -16.22
C VAL A 154 10.12 0.58 -15.84
N LEU A 155 9.47 -0.32 -15.07
CA LEU A 155 10.08 -1.54 -14.56
C LEU A 155 10.43 -2.54 -15.69
N PHE A 156 9.60 -2.65 -16.73
CA PHE A 156 9.76 -3.68 -17.76
C PHE A 156 10.25 -3.17 -19.12
N LYS A 157 10.14 -1.87 -19.39
CA LYS A 157 10.42 -1.30 -20.72
C LYS A 157 11.55 -0.27 -20.74
N THR A 158 12.16 0.06 -19.58
CA THR A 158 13.23 1.05 -19.52
C THR A 158 14.55 0.48 -18.97
N PRO A 159 15.69 1.13 -19.28
CA PRO A 159 17.00 0.76 -18.72
C PRO A 159 17.05 0.85 -17.18
N LEU A 160 16.31 1.79 -16.57
CA LEU A 160 16.21 1.92 -15.13
C LEU A 160 15.59 0.66 -14.51
N GLY A 161 14.46 0.22 -15.03
CA GLY A 161 13.80 -1.00 -14.56
C GLY A 161 14.63 -2.27 -14.80
N LEU A 162 15.41 -2.31 -15.91
CA LEU A 162 16.34 -3.40 -16.14
C LEU A 162 17.40 -3.47 -15.03
N ARG A 163 17.97 -2.33 -14.63
CA ARG A 163 18.97 -2.26 -13.55
C ARG A 163 18.37 -2.66 -12.20
N VAL A 164 17.15 -2.18 -11.88
CA VAL A 164 16.41 -2.56 -10.67
C VAL A 164 16.26 -4.09 -10.59
N ARG A 165 15.79 -4.72 -11.67
CA ARG A 165 15.61 -6.18 -11.72
C ARG A 165 16.93 -6.95 -11.70
N ALA A 166 17.97 -6.45 -12.37
CA ALA A 166 19.31 -7.06 -12.36
C ALA A 166 19.88 -7.11 -10.94
N VAL A 167 19.73 -6.03 -10.17
CA VAL A 167 20.19 -5.94 -8.77
C VAL A 167 19.46 -6.93 -7.84
N GLY A 168 18.18 -7.23 -8.10
CA GLY A 168 17.44 -8.23 -7.32
C GLY A 168 17.69 -9.68 -7.77
N GLU A 169 18.07 -9.91 -9.03
CA GLU A 169 18.34 -11.25 -9.55
C GLU A 169 19.80 -11.71 -9.29
N ASN A 170 20.76 -10.84 -9.55
CA ASN A 170 22.19 -11.12 -9.34
C ASN A 170 22.96 -9.81 -9.06
N PRO A 171 23.03 -9.39 -7.79
CA PRO A 171 23.72 -8.17 -7.41
C PRO A 171 25.22 -8.19 -7.70
N GLU A 172 25.87 -9.34 -7.61
CA GLU A 172 27.30 -9.48 -7.89
C GLU A 172 27.60 -9.19 -9.37
N ALA A 173 26.83 -9.80 -10.29
CA ALA A 173 26.95 -9.51 -11.71
C ALA A 173 26.58 -8.06 -12.05
N ALA A 174 25.59 -7.47 -11.37
CA ALA A 174 25.23 -6.07 -11.55
C ALA A 174 26.37 -5.13 -11.09
N ASP A 175 27.01 -5.41 -9.96
CA ASP A 175 28.15 -4.63 -9.45
C ASP A 175 29.38 -4.76 -10.37
N ALA A 176 29.67 -5.96 -10.88
CA ALA A 176 30.75 -6.18 -11.85
C ALA A 176 30.57 -5.37 -13.15
N LEU A 177 29.32 -5.04 -13.52
CA LEU A 177 28.99 -4.16 -14.63
C LEU A 177 28.93 -2.65 -14.26
N GLY A 178 29.38 -2.29 -13.04
CA GLY A 178 29.42 -0.92 -12.55
C GLY A 178 28.09 -0.37 -12.07
N ILE A 179 27.07 -1.19 -11.85
CA ILE A 179 25.79 -0.77 -11.28
C ILE A 179 25.91 -0.68 -9.76
N ASN A 180 25.65 0.49 -9.19
CA ASN A 180 25.66 0.66 -7.73
C ASN A 180 24.45 -0.03 -7.08
N VAL A 181 24.64 -1.27 -6.62
CA VAL A 181 23.60 -2.13 -6.04
C VAL A 181 22.91 -1.47 -4.85
N GLU A 182 23.67 -0.89 -3.93
CA GLU A 182 23.10 -0.27 -2.72
C GLU A 182 22.20 0.92 -3.05
N ARG A 183 22.62 1.78 -4.00
CA ARG A 183 21.82 2.92 -4.43
C ARG A 183 20.51 2.49 -5.07
N TYR A 184 20.52 1.46 -5.92
CA TYR A 184 19.29 0.96 -6.55
C TYR A 184 18.35 0.31 -5.54
N ARG A 185 18.87 -0.49 -4.61
CA ARG A 185 18.10 -1.10 -3.53
C ARG A 185 17.47 -0.05 -2.62
N PHE A 186 18.26 0.92 -2.16
CA PHE A 186 17.81 1.98 -1.27
C PHE A 186 16.66 2.79 -1.89
N TRP A 187 16.85 3.34 -3.09
CA TRP A 187 15.83 4.15 -3.73
C TRP A 187 14.59 3.36 -4.17
N SER A 188 14.75 2.08 -4.49
CA SER A 188 13.62 1.19 -4.75
C SER A 188 12.76 0.98 -3.50
N THR A 189 13.40 0.85 -2.33
CA THR A 189 12.70 0.75 -1.04
C THR A 189 11.97 2.05 -0.72
N VAL A 190 12.62 3.20 -0.89
CA VAL A 190 12.02 4.52 -0.69
C VAL A 190 10.79 4.71 -1.59
N TYR A 191 10.89 4.37 -2.87
CA TYR A 191 9.78 4.43 -3.81
C TYR A 191 8.59 3.55 -3.37
N GLY A 192 8.88 2.31 -2.95
CA GLY A 192 7.85 1.39 -2.46
C GLY A 192 7.07 1.93 -1.27
N HIS A 193 7.79 2.48 -0.29
CA HIS A 193 7.19 3.07 0.90
C HIS A 193 6.47 4.40 0.60
N ALA A 194 6.94 5.19 -0.38
CA ALA A 194 6.27 6.41 -0.82
C ALA A 194 4.88 6.12 -1.41
N LEU A 195 4.75 5.07 -2.23
CA LEU A 195 3.44 4.64 -2.75
C LEU A 195 2.52 4.12 -1.65
N ALA A 196 3.04 3.36 -0.69
CA ALA A 196 2.26 2.97 0.48
C ALA A 196 1.84 4.17 1.32
N GLY A 197 2.71 5.18 1.45
CA GLY A 197 2.39 6.45 2.11
C GLY A 197 1.24 7.19 1.44
N LEU A 198 1.23 7.24 0.11
CA LEU A 198 0.12 7.79 -0.67
C LEU A 198 -1.18 7.00 -0.42
N GLY A 199 -1.11 5.66 -0.42
CA GLY A 199 -2.25 4.79 -0.12
C GLY A 199 -2.78 4.99 1.31
N GLY A 200 -1.89 5.23 2.28
CA GLY A 200 -2.25 5.53 3.66
C GLY A 200 -3.01 6.86 3.79
N ALA A 201 -2.43 7.95 3.28
CA ALA A 201 -3.08 9.26 3.29
C ALA A 201 -4.41 9.24 2.53
N PHE A 202 -4.51 8.54 1.39
CA PHE A 202 -5.75 8.35 0.67
C PHE A 202 -6.86 7.81 1.58
N MET A 203 -6.57 6.83 2.44
CA MET A 203 -7.59 6.26 3.32
C MET A 203 -8.19 7.30 4.28
N SER A 204 -7.39 8.23 4.80
CA SER A 204 -7.86 9.23 5.77
C SER A 204 -8.47 10.46 5.11
N VAL A 205 -7.79 11.07 4.11
CA VAL A 205 -8.19 12.37 3.58
C VAL A 205 -9.11 12.29 2.36
N ASP A 206 -9.23 11.12 1.77
CA ASP A 206 -10.04 10.93 0.58
C ASP A 206 -11.19 9.93 0.85
N TRP A 207 -10.87 8.67 1.13
CA TRP A 207 -11.88 7.61 1.18
C TRP A 207 -12.84 7.71 2.39
N LEU A 208 -12.29 7.87 3.60
CA LEU A 208 -13.07 7.81 4.83
C LEU A 208 -13.39 9.18 5.44
N GLY A 209 -12.63 10.22 5.10
CA GLY A 209 -12.78 11.55 5.71
C GLY A 209 -12.53 11.57 7.22
N LEU A 210 -11.86 10.58 7.74
CA LEU A 210 -11.55 10.42 9.17
C LEU A 210 -10.27 9.65 9.37
N VAL A 211 -9.67 9.77 10.54
CA VAL A 211 -8.56 8.91 10.98
C VAL A 211 -8.98 8.12 12.21
N HIS A 212 -8.65 6.84 12.25
CA HIS A 212 -8.82 6.01 13.44
C HIS A 212 -7.64 5.07 13.65
N LYS A 213 -7.48 4.61 14.91
CA LYS A 213 -6.29 3.88 15.39
C LYS A 213 -5.96 2.56 14.67
N THR A 214 -6.89 1.99 13.93
CA THR A 214 -6.75 0.70 13.22
C THR A 214 -7.19 0.77 11.77
N MET A 215 -7.11 1.96 11.14
CA MET A 215 -7.72 2.17 9.82
C MET A 215 -7.03 1.41 8.67
N SER A 216 -5.77 1.01 8.84
CA SER A 216 -5.08 0.16 7.85
C SER A 216 -5.75 -1.22 7.72
N GLY A 217 -6.28 -1.77 8.82
CA GLY A 217 -7.16 -2.95 8.82
C GLY A 217 -6.57 -4.18 8.12
N GLY A 218 -5.25 -4.34 8.11
CA GLY A 218 -4.57 -5.45 7.42
C GLY A 218 -4.33 -5.24 5.93
N ARG A 219 -4.72 -4.08 5.36
CA ARG A 219 -4.56 -3.80 3.91
C ARG A 219 -3.11 -3.84 3.44
N GLY A 220 -2.14 -3.52 4.31
CA GLY A 220 -0.72 -3.68 4.01
C GLY A 220 -0.33 -5.14 3.77
N PHE A 221 -0.83 -6.05 4.60
CA PHE A 221 -0.61 -7.50 4.42
C PHE A 221 -1.36 -8.05 3.21
N ILE A 222 -2.60 -7.59 2.96
CA ILE A 222 -3.34 -7.93 1.73
C ILE A 222 -2.58 -7.46 0.49
N ALA A 223 -1.97 -6.28 0.54
CA ALA A 223 -1.17 -5.76 -0.56
C ALA A 223 0.08 -6.61 -0.83
N LEU A 224 0.76 -7.11 0.21
CA LEU A 224 1.87 -8.06 0.06
C LEU A 224 1.39 -9.37 -0.58
N ALA A 225 0.27 -9.92 -0.13
CA ALA A 225 -0.33 -11.08 -0.75
C ALA A 225 -0.66 -10.81 -2.23
N ASN A 226 -1.29 -9.66 -2.55
CA ASN A 226 -1.57 -9.24 -3.91
C ASN A 226 -0.32 -9.12 -4.78
N MET A 227 0.78 -8.59 -4.24
CA MET A 227 2.06 -8.51 -4.93
C MET A 227 2.59 -9.90 -5.31
N VAL A 228 2.56 -10.87 -4.38
CA VAL A 228 2.99 -12.24 -4.64
C VAL A 228 2.11 -12.91 -5.69
N PHE A 229 0.76 -12.75 -5.60
CA PHE A 229 -0.19 -13.23 -6.60
C PHE A 229 0.07 -12.70 -7.99
N SER A 230 0.36 -11.42 -8.08
CA SER A 230 0.63 -10.75 -9.34
C SER A 230 1.99 -11.10 -9.93
N GLY A 231 2.80 -11.95 -9.26
CA GLY A 231 4.15 -12.28 -9.71
C GLY A 231 5.06 -11.05 -9.80
N TRP A 232 4.91 -10.10 -8.87
CA TRP A 232 5.62 -8.81 -8.87
C TRP A 232 5.39 -8.01 -10.16
N ASN A 233 4.19 -8.09 -10.74
CA ASN A 233 3.80 -7.36 -11.94
C ASN A 233 2.75 -6.28 -11.59
N PRO A 234 3.08 -4.97 -11.71
CA PRO A 234 2.18 -3.88 -11.37
C PRO A 234 0.81 -3.89 -12.09
N LEU A 235 0.74 -4.36 -13.35
CA LEU A 235 -0.52 -4.43 -14.08
C LEU A 235 -1.42 -5.56 -13.57
N ILE A 236 -0.84 -6.70 -13.21
CA ILE A 236 -1.61 -7.81 -12.62
C ILE A 236 -2.03 -7.42 -11.20
N SER A 237 -1.21 -6.63 -10.47
CA SER A 237 -1.56 -6.08 -9.17
C SER A 237 -2.81 -5.19 -9.20
N LEU A 238 -3.10 -4.50 -10.31
CA LEU A 238 -4.37 -3.76 -10.49
C LEU A 238 -5.57 -4.71 -10.42
N ILE A 239 -5.51 -5.81 -11.17
CA ILE A 239 -6.61 -6.80 -11.24
C ILE A 239 -6.79 -7.47 -9.88
N GLY A 240 -5.68 -7.91 -9.27
CA GLY A 240 -5.71 -8.55 -7.96
C GLY A 240 -6.19 -7.59 -6.87
N GLY A 241 -5.67 -6.36 -6.84
CA GLY A 241 -6.10 -5.36 -5.88
C GLY A 241 -7.56 -4.96 -6.03
N TRP A 242 -8.07 -4.86 -7.27
CA TRP A 242 -9.50 -4.67 -7.51
C TRP A 242 -10.33 -5.85 -7.00
N LEU A 243 -9.88 -7.08 -7.20
CA LEU A 243 -10.56 -8.26 -6.69
C LEU A 243 -10.67 -8.23 -5.16
N PHE A 244 -9.59 -7.88 -4.44
CA PHE A 244 -9.63 -7.69 -2.99
C PHE A 244 -10.57 -6.55 -2.59
N GLY A 245 -10.50 -5.40 -3.28
CA GLY A 245 -11.42 -4.29 -3.08
C GLY A 245 -12.89 -4.66 -3.31
N PHE A 246 -13.16 -5.55 -4.29
CA PHE A 246 -14.50 -6.07 -4.53
C PHE A 246 -15.03 -6.89 -3.35
N PHE A 247 -14.22 -7.79 -2.78
CA PHE A 247 -14.65 -8.56 -1.62
C PHE A 247 -14.80 -7.70 -0.37
N GLU A 248 -13.99 -6.65 -0.22
CA GLU A 248 -14.14 -5.67 0.85
C GLU A 248 -15.45 -4.87 0.71
N ALA A 249 -15.75 -4.37 -0.49
CA ALA A 249 -16.98 -3.67 -0.79
C ALA A 249 -18.21 -4.57 -0.62
N LEU A 250 -18.11 -5.83 -1.03
CA LEU A 250 -19.16 -6.83 -0.84
C LEU A 250 -19.40 -7.11 0.65
N ALA A 251 -18.34 -7.23 1.45
CA ALA A 251 -18.42 -7.40 2.89
C ALA A 251 -19.10 -6.18 3.56
N ALA A 252 -18.72 -4.97 3.18
CA ALA A 252 -19.32 -3.73 3.67
C ALA A 252 -20.82 -3.63 3.31
N TRP A 253 -21.21 -4.06 2.10
CA TRP A 253 -22.60 -4.08 1.65
C TRP A 253 -23.45 -5.16 2.36
N LEU A 254 -22.85 -6.30 2.73
CA LEU A 254 -23.51 -7.37 3.45
C LEU A 254 -23.68 -7.09 4.96
N ALA A 255 -22.72 -6.37 5.56
CA ALA A 255 -22.66 -6.15 7.00
C ALA A 255 -23.97 -5.61 7.62
N PRO A 256 -24.65 -4.57 7.07
CA PRO A 256 -25.88 -4.02 7.63
C PRO A 256 -27.11 -4.93 7.41
N LYS A 257 -27.02 -5.96 6.57
CA LYS A 257 -28.16 -6.82 6.24
C LYS A 257 -28.41 -7.94 7.26
N HIS A 258 -27.48 -8.14 8.20
CA HIS A 258 -27.58 -9.14 9.28
C HIS A 258 -27.90 -10.59 8.82
N ILE A 259 -27.60 -10.91 7.55
CA ILE A 259 -27.85 -12.25 6.98
C ILE A 259 -26.91 -13.29 7.60
N ILE A 260 -25.68 -12.85 7.91
CA ILE A 260 -24.61 -13.65 8.53
C ILE A 260 -24.00 -12.79 9.65
N PRO A 261 -23.55 -13.38 10.78
CA PRO A 261 -22.85 -12.62 11.80
C PRO A 261 -21.69 -11.83 11.21
N GLY A 262 -21.55 -10.54 11.58
CA GLY A 262 -20.62 -9.60 10.96
C GLY A 262 -19.17 -10.09 10.95
N GLN A 263 -18.76 -10.89 11.94
CA GLN A 263 -17.43 -11.48 12.03
C GLN A 263 -17.09 -12.37 10.81
N PHE A 264 -18.05 -13.18 10.33
CA PHE A 264 -17.87 -14.02 9.15
C PHE A 264 -17.80 -13.18 7.86
N ILE A 265 -18.53 -12.07 7.81
CA ILE A 265 -18.50 -11.15 6.67
C ILE A 265 -17.12 -10.50 6.56
N LEU A 266 -16.55 -10.07 7.69
CA LEU A 266 -15.19 -9.50 7.75
C LEU A 266 -14.07 -10.49 7.40
N MET A 267 -14.33 -11.81 7.52
CA MET A 267 -13.37 -12.84 7.08
C MET A 267 -13.35 -13.04 5.56
N LEU A 268 -14.33 -12.55 4.83
CA LEU A 268 -14.53 -12.82 3.40
C LEU A 268 -13.29 -12.44 2.55
N PRO A 269 -12.68 -11.24 2.67
CA PRO A 269 -11.47 -10.90 1.93
C PRO A 269 -10.29 -11.84 2.23
N TYR A 270 -10.14 -12.27 3.48
CA TYR A 270 -9.04 -13.16 3.90
C TYR A 270 -9.25 -14.59 3.42
N ILE A 271 -10.49 -15.11 3.48
CA ILE A 271 -10.83 -16.43 2.92
C ILE A 271 -10.58 -16.44 1.42
N MET A 272 -11.01 -15.40 0.71
CA MET A 272 -10.78 -15.28 -0.72
C MET A 272 -9.29 -15.19 -1.05
N THR A 273 -8.50 -14.51 -0.20
CA THR A 273 -7.03 -14.53 -0.30
C THR A 273 -6.50 -15.97 -0.29
N LEU A 274 -6.91 -16.78 0.68
CA LEU A 274 -6.46 -18.17 0.80
C LEU A 274 -6.88 -19.02 -0.41
N ILE A 275 -8.11 -18.87 -0.89
CA ILE A 275 -8.61 -19.59 -2.06
C ILE A 275 -7.83 -19.21 -3.32
N ILE A 276 -7.59 -17.92 -3.53
CA ILE A 276 -6.85 -17.41 -4.67
C ILE A 276 -5.40 -17.89 -4.59
N VAL A 277 -4.76 -17.81 -3.39
CA VAL A 277 -3.40 -18.33 -3.15
C VAL A 277 -3.31 -19.80 -3.49
N ALA A 278 -4.25 -20.60 -3.00
CA ALA A 278 -4.23 -22.05 -3.18
C ALA A 278 -4.54 -22.48 -4.62
N GLY A 279 -5.39 -21.72 -5.36
CA GLY A 279 -5.94 -22.15 -6.64
C GLY A 279 -5.32 -21.55 -7.89
N ILE A 280 -4.82 -20.30 -7.82
CA ILE A 280 -4.40 -19.54 -9.02
C ILE A 280 -2.87 -19.39 -9.10
N ILE A 281 -2.14 -19.60 -8.01
CA ILE A 281 -0.69 -19.42 -8.01
C ILE A 281 -0.03 -20.57 -8.77
N GLY A 282 0.09 -20.38 -10.09
CA GLY A 282 1.19 -20.95 -10.81
C GLY A 282 2.48 -20.37 -10.22
N ARG A 283 3.50 -21.18 -10.10
CA ARG A 283 4.82 -20.96 -9.48
C ARG A 283 5.29 -19.48 -9.52
N ALA A 284 4.83 -18.66 -8.58
CA ALA A 284 5.35 -17.32 -8.36
C ALA A 284 6.84 -17.46 -7.99
N ARG A 285 7.72 -16.83 -8.77
CA ARG A 285 9.16 -16.88 -8.54
C ARG A 285 9.62 -15.52 -8.03
N PRO A 286 9.96 -15.41 -6.74
CA PRO A 286 10.57 -14.17 -6.23
C PRO A 286 11.95 -13.97 -6.89
N PRO A 287 12.46 -12.73 -6.89
CA PRO A 287 13.83 -12.46 -7.28
C PRO A 287 14.81 -13.31 -6.45
N LYS A 288 15.90 -13.77 -7.06
CA LYS A 288 16.81 -14.74 -6.40
C LYS A 288 17.51 -14.20 -5.15
N TRP A 289 17.75 -12.89 -5.10
CA TRP A 289 18.40 -12.20 -3.98
C TRP A 289 17.41 -11.42 -3.11
N ASP A 290 16.14 -11.76 -3.18
CA ASP A 290 15.13 -11.12 -2.39
C ASP A 290 15.32 -11.40 -0.89
N GLY A 291 15.28 -10.33 -0.07
CA GLY A 291 15.46 -10.42 1.38
C GLY A 291 16.89 -10.74 1.85
N ARG A 292 17.88 -10.77 0.95
CA ARG A 292 19.28 -11.08 1.30
C ARG A 292 20.12 -9.81 1.33
N PRO A 293 20.86 -9.55 2.44
CA PRO A 293 21.78 -8.44 2.49
C PRO A 293 22.94 -8.65 1.50
N TYR A 294 23.26 -7.62 0.74
CA TYR A 294 24.39 -7.64 -0.20
C TYR A 294 25.60 -6.98 0.45
N LYS A 295 26.75 -7.69 0.43
CA LYS A 295 28.05 -7.14 0.81
C LYS A 295 28.91 -7.12 -0.43
N ARG A 296 29.50 -5.96 -0.73
CA ARG A 296 30.49 -5.81 -1.78
C ARG A 296 31.79 -6.46 -1.30
N GLU A 297 32.32 -7.40 -2.07
CA GLU A 297 33.65 -7.99 -1.82
C GLU A 297 34.77 -7.03 -2.26
#